data_bf21a9145993fde0e4d09e7e5c008e9d
#
_entry.id   bf21a9145993fde0e4d09e7e5c008e9d
#
_cell.length_a   1.000
_cell.length_b   1.000
_cell.length_c   1.000
_cell.angle_alpha   90.00
_cell.angle_beta   90.00
_cell.angle_gamma   90.00
#
_symmetry.space_group_name_H-M   'P 1'
#
loop_
_entity.id
_entity.type
_entity.pdbx_description
1 polymer ?
#
loop_
_entity_poly.entity_id
_entity_poly.type
_entity_poly.pdbx_seq_one_letter_code
_entity_poly.pdbx_strand_id
1 'polypeptide(L)'
;HPGGSLQPLPGTELSLPNGIDVSEDGRYLYVAASGTHELVRFDRRATPIGKRTVSVPMRPDNVHWDGNGKLLIAGRNAVDPATCDGTGCAAGWSVVEVDPESLAVTRLGGADGTASMQRASAAIRVGNEIWVGSNQDRIARFPLN
;
A
#
# COMPACT_ATOMS: atom_id res chain seq x y z
N HIS A 1 -7.54 -9.10 23.25
CA HIS A 1 -7.78 -9.57 24.62
C HIS A 1 -7.96 -11.09 24.58
N PRO A 2 -7.20 -11.87 25.37
CA PRO A 2 -7.46 -13.31 25.44
C PRO A 2 -8.92 -13.54 25.85
N GLY A 3 -9.71 -14.17 24.96
CA GLY A 3 -11.14 -14.42 25.19
C GLY A 3 -12.12 -13.39 24.58
N GLY A 4 -11.63 -12.34 23.90
CA GLY A 4 -12.48 -11.42 23.15
C GLY A 4 -12.96 -12.04 21.83
N SER A 5 -14.22 -11.77 21.42
CA SER A 5 -14.72 -12.14 20.11
C SER A 5 -14.30 -11.11 19.05
N LEU A 6 -14.03 -11.58 17.84
CA LEU A 6 -13.80 -10.69 16.69
C LEU A 6 -15.09 -9.93 16.37
N GLN A 7 -14.98 -8.60 16.29
CA GLN A 7 -16.12 -7.72 15.99
C GLN A 7 -15.84 -6.99 14.66
N PRO A 8 -16.63 -7.24 13.59
CA PRO A 8 -16.58 -6.39 12.41
C PRO A 8 -16.92 -4.94 12.76
N LEU A 9 -16.22 -4.00 12.16
CA LEU A 9 -16.45 -2.56 12.40
C LEU A 9 -17.33 -2.00 11.26
N PRO A 10 -18.59 -1.60 11.55
CA PRO A 10 -19.48 -1.05 10.53
C PRO A 10 -18.88 0.21 9.88
N GLY A 11 -19.05 0.36 8.56
CA GLY A 11 -18.50 1.49 7.80
C GLY A 11 -17.05 1.35 7.39
N THR A 12 -16.46 0.17 7.61
CA THR A 12 -15.06 -0.13 7.19
C THR A 12 -14.98 -1.11 6.03
N GLU A 13 -16.09 -1.39 5.37
CA GLU A 13 -16.15 -2.29 4.22
C GLU A 13 -15.32 -1.73 3.06
N LEU A 14 -14.40 -2.57 2.54
CA LEU A 14 -13.47 -2.24 1.44
C LEU A 14 -13.41 -3.38 0.44
N SER A 15 -13.04 -3.04 -0.80
CA SER A 15 -12.74 -4.04 -1.82
C SER A 15 -11.30 -4.52 -1.68
N LEU A 16 -11.13 -5.80 -1.36
CA LEU A 16 -9.84 -6.47 -1.17
C LEU A 16 -8.90 -5.69 -0.24
N PRO A 17 -9.31 -5.39 1.02
CA PRO A 17 -8.41 -4.79 1.99
C PRO A 17 -7.23 -5.72 2.22
N ASN A 18 -6.01 -5.14 2.29
CA ASN A 18 -4.77 -5.89 2.45
C ASN A 18 -3.99 -5.35 3.65
N GLY A 19 -2.88 -4.66 3.43
CA GLY A 19 -2.06 -4.11 4.51
C GLY A 19 -2.80 -3.06 5.34
N ILE A 20 -2.50 -3.04 6.65
CA ILE A 20 -3.06 -2.08 7.60
C ILE A 20 -1.97 -1.59 8.54
N ASP A 21 -1.96 -0.30 8.83
CA ASP A 21 -1.11 0.30 9.84
C ASP A 21 -1.89 1.38 10.61
N VAL A 22 -1.32 1.86 11.72
CA VAL A 22 -1.98 2.79 12.64
C VAL A 22 -1.11 4.02 12.90
N SER A 23 -1.72 5.19 13.07
CA SER A 23 -0.99 6.39 13.54
C SER A 23 -0.43 6.19 14.95
N GLU A 24 0.66 6.86 15.27
CA GLU A 24 1.33 6.77 16.58
C GLU A 24 0.38 7.05 17.75
N ASP A 25 -0.53 8.01 17.61
CA ASP A 25 -1.55 8.34 18.61
C ASP A 25 -2.76 7.37 18.62
N GLY A 26 -2.74 6.34 17.77
CA GLY A 26 -3.79 5.34 17.63
C GLY A 26 -5.11 5.86 17.04
N ARG A 27 -5.15 7.12 16.54
CA ARG A 27 -6.38 7.73 16.02
C ARG A 27 -6.75 7.23 14.63
N TYR A 28 -5.78 7.18 13.73
CA TYR A 28 -6.03 6.84 12.33
C TYR A 28 -5.57 5.43 11.99
N LEU A 29 -6.40 4.70 11.26
CA LEU A 29 -6.00 3.47 10.57
C LEU A 29 -5.79 3.79 9.10
N TYR A 30 -4.73 3.25 8.52
CA TYR A 30 -4.41 3.33 7.11
C TYR A 30 -4.51 1.93 6.51
N VAL A 31 -5.36 1.76 5.50
CA VAL A 31 -5.63 0.46 4.91
C VAL A 31 -5.40 0.51 3.40
N ALA A 32 -4.58 -0.41 2.90
CA ALA A 32 -4.38 -0.61 1.48
C ALA A 32 -5.60 -1.33 0.88
N ALA A 33 -6.41 -0.63 0.10
CA ALA A 33 -7.57 -1.18 -0.60
C ALA A 33 -7.18 -1.59 -2.02
N SER A 34 -6.70 -2.84 -2.16
CA SER A 34 -6.16 -3.36 -3.43
C SER A 34 -7.18 -3.39 -4.56
N GLY A 35 -8.46 -3.61 -4.24
CA GLY A 35 -9.52 -3.74 -5.24
C GLY A 35 -9.92 -2.41 -5.88
N THR A 36 -9.72 -1.28 -5.19
CA THR A 36 -10.04 0.07 -5.68
C THR A 36 -8.80 0.90 -5.98
N HIS A 37 -7.58 0.37 -5.78
CA HIS A 37 -6.31 1.10 -5.96
C HIS A 37 -6.22 2.36 -5.08
N GLU A 38 -6.56 2.21 -3.82
CA GLU A 38 -6.63 3.32 -2.87
C GLU A 38 -5.87 3.03 -1.58
N LEU A 39 -5.35 4.08 -0.96
CA LEU A 39 -5.11 4.12 0.48
C LEU A 39 -6.34 4.73 1.15
N VAL A 40 -6.86 4.06 2.15
CA VAL A 40 -8.01 4.52 2.95
C VAL A 40 -7.55 4.86 4.35
N ARG A 41 -7.85 6.07 4.81
CA ARG A 41 -7.64 6.50 6.19
C ARG A 41 -8.97 6.53 6.94
N PHE A 42 -9.06 5.79 8.04
CA PHE A 42 -10.20 5.83 8.96
C PHE A 42 -9.88 6.62 10.21
N ASP A 43 -10.76 7.53 10.63
CA ASP A 43 -10.69 8.19 11.94
C ASP A 43 -11.49 7.36 12.97
N ARG A 44 -10.78 6.66 13.84
CA ARG A 44 -11.35 5.78 14.88
C ARG A 44 -12.09 6.53 15.98
N ARG A 45 -11.86 7.84 16.13
CA ARG A 45 -12.51 8.68 17.15
C ARG A 45 -13.80 9.32 16.66
N ALA A 46 -14.08 9.30 15.37
CA ALA A 46 -15.32 9.81 14.79
C ALA A 46 -16.48 8.80 14.94
N THR A 47 -17.69 9.31 15.13
CA THR A 47 -18.91 8.50 15.17
C THR A 47 -19.98 9.14 14.27
N PRO A 48 -20.35 8.52 13.12
CA PRO A 48 -19.80 7.27 12.57
C PRO A 48 -18.30 7.40 12.22
N ILE A 49 -17.65 6.26 12.04
CA ILE A 49 -16.21 6.25 11.70
C ILE A 49 -15.90 7.12 10.48
N GLY A 50 -14.97 8.04 10.63
CA GLY A 50 -14.58 8.94 9.53
C GLY A 50 -13.76 8.20 8.48
N LYS A 51 -14.00 8.48 7.18
CA LYS A 51 -13.29 7.85 6.06
C LYS A 51 -12.78 8.90 5.08
N ARG A 52 -11.50 8.81 4.70
CA ARG A 52 -10.89 9.54 3.58
C ARG A 52 -10.10 8.58 2.72
N THR A 53 -10.09 8.81 1.42
CA THR A 53 -9.39 7.98 0.45
C THR A 53 -8.46 8.81 -0.42
N VAL A 54 -7.40 8.18 -0.92
CA VAL A 54 -6.57 8.71 -2.00
C VAL A 54 -6.22 7.58 -2.96
N SER A 55 -6.29 7.85 -4.26
CA SER A 55 -5.87 6.90 -5.28
C SER A 55 -4.35 6.76 -5.32
N VAL A 56 -3.88 5.54 -5.53
CA VAL A 56 -2.47 5.22 -5.75
C VAL A 56 -2.28 4.56 -7.12
N PRO A 57 -1.10 4.72 -7.78
CA PRO A 57 -0.91 4.30 -9.18
C PRO A 57 -0.76 2.78 -9.38
N MET A 58 -0.99 1.99 -8.35
CA MET A 58 -0.85 0.54 -8.39
C MET A 58 -1.97 -0.13 -7.58
N ARG A 59 -2.02 -1.44 -7.59
CA ARG A 59 -2.80 -2.24 -6.64
C ARG A 59 -1.98 -2.35 -5.34
N PRO A 60 -2.31 -1.57 -4.31
CA PRO A 60 -1.51 -1.55 -3.09
C PRO A 60 -1.63 -2.88 -2.35
N ASP A 61 -0.52 -3.34 -1.76
CA ASP A 61 -0.45 -4.55 -0.96
C ASP A 61 -0.26 -4.17 0.52
N ASN A 62 0.93 -3.87 0.96
CA ASN A 62 1.18 -3.48 2.34
C ASN A 62 1.48 -1.98 2.48
N VAL A 63 1.12 -1.44 3.64
CA VAL A 63 1.42 -0.07 4.08
C VAL A 63 2.25 -0.14 5.36
N HIS A 64 3.31 0.67 5.44
CA HIS A 64 4.21 0.76 6.60
C HIS A 64 4.68 2.19 6.81
N TRP A 65 4.94 2.56 8.06
CA TRP A 65 5.63 3.81 8.37
C TRP A 65 7.10 3.74 7.92
N ASP A 66 7.60 4.83 7.31
CA ASP A 66 8.96 4.91 6.78
C ASP A 66 10.04 5.31 7.81
N GLY A 67 9.63 5.57 9.04
CA GLY A 67 10.49 6.08 10.10
C GLY A 67 10.70 7.61 10.08
N ASN A 68 10.26 8.30 9.02
CA ASN A 68 10.33 9.77 8.88
C ASN A 68 8.95 10.43 8.92
N GLY A 69 7.94 9.72 9.42
CA GLY A 69 6.58 10.21 9.55
C GLY A 69 5.75 10.17 8.26
N LYS A 70 6.18 9.39 7.25
CA LYS A 70 5.42 9.11 6.04
C LYS A 70 5.03 7.64 5.95
N LEU A 71 4.06 7.34 5.13
CA LEU A 71 3.65 5.97 4.83
C LEU A 71 4.30 5.51 3.54
N LEU A 72 4.91 4.33 3.55
CA LEU A 72 5.37 3.63 2.36
C LEU A 72 4.35 2.57 1.95
N ILE A 73 4.01 2.55 0.68
CA ILE A 73 3.09 1.56 0.11
C ILE A 73 3.76 0.96 -1.12
N ALA A 74 3.84 -0.36 -1.14
CA ALA A 74 4.26 -1.11 -2.30
C ALA A 74 3.08 -1.85 -2.93
N GLY A 75 3.17 -2.11 -4.21
CA GLY A 75 2.15 -2.87 -4.92
C GLY A 75 2.52 -3.15 -6.37
N ARG A 76 1.72 -3.98 -7.01
CA ARG A 76 1.87 -4.27 -8.44
C ARG A 76 1.12 -3.25 -9.28
N ASN A 77 1.69 -2.82 -10.39
CA ASN A 77 1.02 -1.95 -11.33
C ASN A 77 -0.24 -2.63 -11.91
N ALA A 78 -1.24 -1.84 -12.28
CA ALA A 78 -2.38 -2.36 -13.03
C ALA A 78 -1.87 -2.90 -14.38
N VAL A 79 -2.41 -4.05 -14.77
CA VAL A 79 -2.17 -4.59 -16.11
C VAL A 79 -3.28 -4.07 -17.01
N ASP A 80 -2.92 -3.50 -18.15
CA ASP A 80 -3.88 -3.21 -19.21
C ASP A 80 -4.34 -4.55 -19.83
N PRO A 81 -5.62 -4.93 -19.70
CA PRO A 81 -6.11 -6.16 -20.28
C PRO A 81 -5.93 -6.24 -21.80
N ALA A 82 -5.87 -5.09 -22.48
CA ALA A 82 -5.68 -5.03 -23.93
C ALA A 82 -4.25 -5.42 -24.37
N THR A 83 -3.27 -5.31 -23.48
CA THR A 83 -1.87 -5.69 -23.75
C THR A 83 -1.50 -7.06 -23.20
N CYS A 84 -2.48 -7.75 -22.63
CA CYS A 84 -2.29 -9.01 -21.93
C CYS A 84 -2.71 -10.18 -22.81
N ASP A 85 -1.75 -10.97 -23.29
CA ASP A 85 -1.96 -12.13 -24.17
C ASP A 85 -2.39 -13.44 -23.46
N GLY A 86 -2.67 -13.37 -22.15
CA GLY A 86 -3.11 -14.53 -21.37
C GLY A 86 -2.00 -15.47 -20.88
N THR A 87 -0.75 -15.23 -21.23
CA THR A 87 0.39 -16.09 -20.83
C THR A 87 1.08 -15.62 -19.54
N GLY A 88 0.43 -14.75 -18.79
CA GLY A 88 0.96 -14.17 -17.56
C GLY A 88 1.46 -12.76 -17.77
N CYS A 89 0.56 -11.81 -17.66
CA CYS A 89 0.89 -10.41 -17.77
C CYS A 89 1.80 -10.00 -16.64
N ALA A 90 3.05 -9.77 -16.96
CA ALA A 90 4.02 -9.22 -16.03
C ALA A 90 3.64 -7.78 -15.71
N ALA A 91 2.83 -7.62 -14.67
CA ALA A 91 2.60 -6.30 -14.11
C ALA A 91 3.89 -5.81 -13.48
N GLY A 92 4.32 -4.63 -13.84
CA GLY A 92 5.36 -3.93 -13.11
C GLY A 92 4.96 -3.70 -11.66
N TRP A 93 5.76 -2.94 -10.94
CA TRP A 93 5.54 -2.61 -9.55
C TRP A 93 5.85 -1.14 -9.28
N SER A 94 5.29 -0.62 -8.21
CA SER A 94 5.54 0.74 -7.76
C SER A 94 5.66 0.79 -6.25
N VAL A 95 6.44 1.76 -5.78
CA VAL A 95 6.47 2.20 -4.39
C VAL A 95 6.11 3.68 -4.36
N VAL A 96 5.17 4.02 -3.49
CA VAL A 96 4.80 5.40 -3.21
C VAL A 96 5.02 5.74 -1.75
N GLU A 97 5.31 7.00 -1.52
CA GLU A 97 5.25 7.64 -0.21
C GLU A 97 3.96 8.44 -0.12
N VAL A 98 3.28 8.38 1.02
CA VAL A 98 2.06 9.13 1.27
C VAL A 98 2.20 9.96 2.55
N ASP A 99 1.90 11.24 2.45
CA ASP A 99 1.79 12.11 3.60
C ASP A 99 0.53 11.73 4.41
N PRO A 100 0.64 11.39 5.70
CA PRO A 100 -0.49 10.87 6.47
C PRO A 100 -1.59 11.90 6.72
N GLU A 101 -1.26 13.20 6.70
CA GLU A 101 -2.24 14.26 6.99
C GLU A 101 -2.96 14.75 5.73
N SER A 102 -2.20 15.13 4.73
CA SER A 102 -2.74 15.66 3.46
C SER A 102 -3.24 14.56 2.52
N LEU A 103 -2.69 13.34 2.66
CA LEU A 103 -2.82 12.20 1.74
C LEU A 103 -2.17 12.48 0.37
N ALA A 104 -1.22 13.41 0.30
CA ALA A 104 -0.44 13.62 -0.92
C ALA A 104 0.42 12.39 -1.21
N VAL A 105 0.38 11.95 -2.48
CA VAL A 105 1.07 10.75 -2.96
C VAL A 105 2.27 11.14 -3.81
N THR A 106 3.44 10.60 -3.48
CA THR A 106 4.68 10.76 -4.25
C THR A 106 5.20 9.39 -4.69
N ARG A 107 5.39 9.19 -5.99
CA ARG A 107 6.03 7.95 -6.48
C ARG A 107 7.53 8.02 -6.22
N LEU A 108 8.06 7.05 -5.50
CA LEU A 108 9.49 6.96 -5.20
C LEU A 108 10.25 6.13 -6.23
N GLY A 109 9.61 5.07 -6.74
CA GLY A 109 10.23 4.18 -7.71
C GLY A 109 9.28 3.08 -8.19
N GLY A 110 9.83 2.23 -9.03
CA GLY A 110 9.08 1.12 -9.61
C GLY A 110 9.65 0.74 -10.96
N ALA A 111 9.07 -0.27 -11.57
CA ALA A 111 9.39 -0.71 -12.91
C ALA A 111 8.11 -1.15 -13.63
N ASP A 112 8.08 -0.94 -14.94
CA ASP A 112 6.97 -1.34 -15.79
C ASP A 112 7.30 -2.65 -16.53
N GLY A 113 6.29 -3.45 -16.82
CA GLY A 113 6.41 -4.66 -17.63
C GLY A 113 7.17 -5.81 -16.96
N THR A 114 8.02 -6.48 -17.72
CA THR A 114 8.79 -7.67 -17.34
C THR A 114 9.96 -7.41 -16.41
N ALA A 115 9.87 -6.39 -15.59
CA ALA A 115 10.92 -5.94 -14.70
C ALA A 115 11.50 -7.06 -13.82
N SER A 116 12.67 -6.76 -13.29
CA SER A 116 13.53 -7.63 -12.48
C SER A 116 12.88 -8.22 -11.22
N MET A 117 11.69 -7.78 -10.86
CA MET A 117 10.91 -8.25 -9.71
C MET A 117 9.43 -8.21 -10.03
N GLN A 118 8.70 -9.26 -9.62
CA GLN A 118 7.24 -9.34 -9.77
C GLN A 118 6.56 -9.16 -8.42
N ARG A 119 5.33 -8.63 -8.44
CA ARG A 119 4.44 -8.58 -7.27
C ARG A 119 5.10 -7.98 -6.02
N ALA A 120 5.60 -6.76 -6.12
CA ALA A 120 6.02 -6.01 -4.94
C ALA A 120 4.89 -6.02 -3.89
N SER A 121 5.24 -6.36 -2.67
CA SER A 121 4.30 -6.54 -1.57
C SER A 121 4.54 -5.55 -0.44
N ALA A 122 5.78 -5.33 -0.05
CA ALA A 122 6.13 -4.43 1.05
C ALA A 122 7.36 -3.59 0.69
N ALA A 123 7.46 -2.40 1.26
CA ALA A 123 8.65 -1.56 1.15
C ALA A 123 9.04 -0.99 2.50
N ILE A 124 10.34 -0.88 2.74
CA ILE A 124 10.90 -0.23 3.93
C ILE A 124 12.01 0.74 3.52
N ARG A 125 12.19 1.79 4.30
CA ARG A 125 13.32 2.71 4.15
C ARG A 125 14.51 2.23 4.99
N VAL A 126 15.69 2.19 4.38
CA VAL A 126 16.96 1.88 5.06
C VAL A 126 17.98 2.96 4.67
N GLY A 127 18.17 3.94 5.53
CA GLY A 127 18.99 5.11 5.20
C GLY A 127 18.45 5.85 3.97
N ASN A 128 19.27 5.99 2.94
CA ASN A 128 18.89 6.65 1.67
C ASN A 128 18.45 5.65 0.58
N GLU A 129 17.96 4.50 0.97
CA GLU A 129 17.49 3.48 0.04
C GLU A 129 16.06 3.02 0.42
N ILE A 130 15.32 2.61 -0.59
CA ILE A 130 14.08 1.84 -0.43
C ILE A 130 14.38 0.38 -0.75
N TRP A 131 14.03 -0.49 0.17
CA TRP A 131 14.08 -1.93 0.02
C TRP A 131 12.68 -2.46 -0.18
N VAL A 132 12.48 -3.32 -1.16
CA VAL A 132 11.18 -3.81 -1.59
C VAL A 132 11.17 -5.32 -1.56
N GLY A 133 10.24 -5.90 -0.84
CA GLY A 133 9.99 -7.33 -0.80
C GLY A 133 8.90 -7.72 -1.81
N SER A 134 9.11 -8.85 -2.48
CA SER A 134 8.12 -9.50 -3.33
C SER A 134 7.46 -10.66 -2.59
N ASN A 135 6.21 -10.93 -2.85
CA ASN A 135 5.55 -12.16 -2.37
C ASN A 135 5.73 -13.34 -3.33
N GLN A 136 6.59 -13.22 -4.34
CA GLN A 136 6.77 -14.24 -5.37
C GLN A 136 8.23 -14.65 -5.60
N ASP A 137 9.19 -13.70 -5.69
CA ASP A 137 10.52 -14.05 -6.20
C ASP A 137 11.72 -13.52 -5.39
N ARG A 138 11.83 -12.23 -5.07
CA ARG A 138 13.07 -11.68 -4.49
C ARG A 138 12.88 -10.37 -3.72
N ILE A 139 13.98 -9.87 -3.17
CA ILE A 139 14.10 -8.52 -2.62
C ILE A 139 14.87 -7.67 -3.62
N ALA A 140 14.42 -6.45 -3.84
CA ALA A 140 15.11 -5.43 -4.62
C ALA A 140 15.36 -4.18 -3.77
N ARG A 141 16.26 -3.31 -4.22
CA ARG A 141 16.50 -2.00 -3.62
C ARG A 141 16.82 -0.95 -4.66
N PHE A 142 16.54 0.31 -4.34
CA PHE A 142 16.95 1.47 -5.13
C PHE A 142 17.26 2.67 -4.24
N PRO A 143 18.20 3.56 -4.67
CA PRO A 143 18.50 4.78 -3.92
C PRO A 143 17.37 5.79 -4.04
N LEU A 144 17.23 6.63 -3.03
CA LEU A 144 16.45 7.87 -3.08
C LEU A 144 17.37 9.01 -3.55
N ASN A 145 16.94 9.74 -4.57
CA ASN A 145 17.66 10.91 -5.11
C ASN A 145 17.41 12.15 -4.25
#